data_8666ae7f4a0690afeb90579b5775e947
#
_entry.id   8666ae7f4a0690afeb90579b5775e947
#
_cell.length_a   1.000
_cell.length_b   1.000
_cell.length_c   1.000
_cell.angle_alpha   90.00
_cell.angle_beta   90.00
_cell.angle_gamma   90.00
#
_symmetry.space_group_name_H-M   'P 1'
#
loop_
_entity.id
_entity.type
_entity.pdbx_description
1 polymer ?
#
loop_
_entity_poly.entity_id
_entity_poly.type
_entity_poly.pdbx_seq_one_letter_code
_entity_poly.pdbx_strand_id
1 'polypeptide(L)'
;MKVLYTFGGMPHYLNAMLNKLHNKGVEITVITPQKGNATIGKGVKMVEGGTYRHLTAIEKKAFYGKSSYPSLPEIVREEKPDILIMGWPYFLQVFFQPRLRKAMKECRTRLVIREIPFQTPPYGKIKEYFHENPMYDENMRLVSTGTGFYLKQWLTAKIRKYCYARITGTLNYSTAAYDILPSYGVKQEQIHVTYNSTDTDALLKEKEAVLTSPPLLPPSSKRALHIGRLVKWKRVDLL
;
A
#
# COMPACT_ATOMS: atom_id res chain seq x y z
N MET A 1 2.58 19.19 11.84
CA MET A 1 2.11 17.79 11.93
C MET A 1 3.20 16.91 11.34
N LYS A 2 3.66 15.94 12.13
CA LYS A 2 4.74 15.04 11.76
C LYS A 2 4.20 13.66 11.40
N VAL A 3 4.51 13.17 10.21
CA VAL A 3 3.99 11.91 9.67
C VAL A 3 5.14 10.96 9.36
N LEU A 4 5.09 9.75 9.92
CA LEU A 4 6.00 8.66 9.63
C LEU A 4 5.28 7.65 8.74
N TYR A 5 5.87 7.33 7.59
CA TYR A 5 5.29 6.44 6.60
C TYR A 5 6.16 5.20 6.39
N THR A 6 5.57 4.01 6.42
CA THR A 6 6.29 2.74 6.14
C THR A 6 5.90 2.19 4.78
N PHE A 7 6.90 1.96 3.92
CA PHE A 7 6.72 1.34 2.61
C PHE A 7 7.69 0.19 2.40
N GLY A 8 7.32 -0.72 1.52
CA GLY A 8 8.24 -1.73 0.99
C GLY A 8 9.15 -1.22 -0.13
N GLY A 9 9.13 0.06 -0.43
CA GLY A 9 9.88 0.78 -1.46
C GLY A 9 9.10 2.01 -1.91
N MET A 10 9.74 2.95 -2.61
CA MET A 10 9.14 4.22 -3.02
C MET A 10 8.74 4.19 -4.50
N PRO A 11 7.47 3.91 -4.83
CA PRO A 11 7.01 4.02 -6.21
C PRO A 11 6.85 5.50 -6.62
N HIS A 12 7.14 5.80 -7.88
CA HIS A 12 7.16 7.16 -8.42
C HIS A 12 5.90 7.99 -8.14
N TYR A 13 4.71 7.37 -8.23
CA TYR A 13 3.44 8.06 -7.99
C TYR A 13 3.24 8.50 -6.53
N LEU A 14 3.75 7.73 -5.56
CA LEU A 14 3.71 8.12 -4.15
C LEU A 14 4.73 9.22 -3.85
N ASN A 15 5.90 9.18 -4.46
CA ASN A 15 6.91 10.20 -4.29
C ASN A 15 6.37 11.59 -4.66
N ALA A 16 5.69 11.72 -5.80
CA ALA A 16 5.08 12.98 -6.23
C ALA A 16 4.04 13.50 -5.21
N MET A 17 3.18 12.62 -4.72
CA MET A 17 2.18 12.97 -3.69
C MET A 17 2.84 13.43 -2.38
N LEU A 18 3.84 12.72 -1.90
CA LEU A 18 4.52 13.05 -0.65
C LEU A 18 5.29 14.37 -0.75
N ASN A 19 5.94 14.65 -1.88
CA ASN A 19 6.55 15.95 -2.13
C ASN A 19 5.54 17.09 -2.08
N LYS A 20 4.37 16.93 -2.72
CA LYS A 20 3.30 17.95 -2.67
C LYS A 20 2.79 18.17 -1.23
N LEU A 21 2.64 17.11 -0.44
CA LEU A 21 2.23 17.23 0.97
C LEU A 21 3.32 17.89 1.82
N HIS A 22 4.58 17.55 1.61
CA HIS A 22 5.70 18.16 2.31
C HIS A 22 5.79 19.65 2.02
N ASN A 23 5.67 20.04 0.75
CA ASN A 23 5.66 21.44 0.33
C ASN A 23 4.46 22.25 0.88
N LYS A 24 3.40 21.57 1.31
CA LYS A 24 2.27 22.18 2.03
C LYS A 24 2.48 22.23 3.56
N GLY A 25 3.69 21.99 4.05
CA GLY A 25 4.04 22.11 5.47
C GLY A 25 3.80 20.85 6.31
N VAL A 26 3.57 19.70 5.71
CA VAL A 26 3.53 18.43 6.44
C VAL A 26 4.96 17.91 6.58
N GLU A 27 5.43 17.73 7.81
CA GLU A 27 6.73 17.11 8.07
C GLU A 27 6.64 15.61 7.85
N ILE A 28 7.26 15.12 6.79
CA ILE A 28 7.15 13.72 6.37
C ILE A 28 8.49 13.02 6.53
N THR A 29 8.48 11.89 7.20
CA THR A 29 9.56 10.89 7.21
C THR A 29 9.06 9.59 6.61
N VAL A 30 9.80 9.04 5.66
CA VAL A 30 9.47 7.77 4.99
C VAL A 30 10.51 6.72 5.32
N ILE A 31 10.06 5.51 5.66
CA ILE A 31 10.91 4.35 5.87
C ILE A 31 10.75 3.40 4.69
N THR A 32 11.88 3.01 4.09
CA THR A 32 11.95 1.95 3.07
C THR A 32 13.02 0.93 3.41
N PRO A 33 13.01 -0.28 2.80
CA PRO A 33 14.05 -1.28 3.04
C PRO A 33 15.41 -0.83 2.46
N GLN A 34 16.50 -1.21 3.15
CA GLN A 34 17.87 -0.96 2.68
C GLN A 34 18.22 -1.72 1.40
N LYS A 35 17.65 -2.90 1.17
CA LYS A 35 17.88 -3.73 -0.02
C LYS A 35 16.54 -4.16 -0.58
N GLY A 36 16.43 -4.11 -1.90
CA GLY A 36 15.31 -4.43 -2.79
C GLY A 36 14.14 -5.08 -2.08
N ASN A 37 12.97 -4.94 -2.57
CA ASN A 37 11.83 -5.11 -1.75
C ASN A 37 10.89 -6.19 -2.29
N ALA A 38 10.46 -7.07 -1.42
CA ALA A 38 9.54 -8.15 -1.74
C ALA A 38 8.07 -7.69 -1.84
N THR A 39 7.75 -6.47 -1.41
CA THR A 39 6.37 -5.99 -1.29
C THR A 39 5.89 -5.11 -2.43
N ILE A 40 6.81 -4.54 -3.22
CA ILE A 40 6.45 -3.83 -4.44
C ILE A 40 6.47 -4.79 -5.62
N GLY A 41 5.42 -4.77 -6.44
CA GLY A 41 5.32 -5.65 -7.61
C GLY A 41 6.46 -5.43 -8.61
N LYS A 42 6.93 -6.51 -9.22
CA LYS A 42 7.94 -6.48 -10.29
C LYS A 42 7.57 -5.44 -11.37
N GLY A 43 8.55 -4.66 -11.82
CA GLY A 43 8.36 -3.65 -12.87
C GLY A 43 7.75 -2.32 -12.41
N VAL A 44 7.59 -2.07 -11.12
CA VAL A 44 7.26 -0.74 -10.62
C VAL A 44 8.53 0.10 -10.57
N LYS A 45 8.53 1.25 -11.24
CA LYS A 45 9.66 2.19 -11.19
C LYS A 45 9.80 2.74 -9.78
N MET A 46 10.97 2.54 -9.20
CA MET A 46 11.36 3.10 -7.92
C MET A 46 12.00 4.46 -8.14
N VAL A 47 11.76 5.38 -7.22
CA VAL A 47 12.37 6.71 -7.23
C VAL A 47 13.10 6.89 -5.92
N GLU A 48 14.35 7.33 -6.00
CA GLU A 48 15.12 7.75 -4.85
C GLU A 48 15.03 9.28 -4.71
N GLY A 49 14.96 9.71 -3.47
CA GLY A 49 14.95 11.13 -3.14
C GLY A 49 13.56 11.78 -3.24
N GLY A 50 13.38 12.75 -2.41
CA GLY A 50 12.21 13.62 -2.31
C GLY A 50 12.60 14.84 -1.48
N THR A 51 11.68 15.80 -1.36
CA THR A 51 11.88 16.96 -0.48
C THR A 51 11.68 16.61 1.00
N TYR A 52 11.09 15.45 1.28
CA TYR A 52 10.84 14.91 2.62
C TYR A 52 12.04 14.06 3.13
N ARG A 53 12.06 13.79 4.43
CA ARG A 53 13.08 12.94 5.05
C ARG A 53 12.89 11.48 4.67
N HIS A 54 13.94 10.84 4.17
CA HIS A 54 13.95 9.42 3.80
C HIS A 54 14.91 8.64 4.70
N LEU A 55 14.40 7.60 5.35
CA LEU A 55 15.15 6.65 6.16
C LEU A 55 15.14 5.28 5.50
N THR A 56 16.28 4.61 5.53
CA THR A 56 16.35 3.20 5.16
C THR A 56 16.48 2.34 6.40
N ALA A 57 15.73 1.23 6.47
CA ALA A 57 15.76 0.31 7.60
C ALA A 57 15.90 -1.14 7.14
N ILE A 58 16.45 -1.98 8.02
CA ILE A 58 16.56 -3.42 7.75
C ILE A 58 15.16 -4.03 7.77
N GLU A 59 14.71 -4.51 6.63
CA GLU A 59 13.51 -5.31 6.50
C GLU A 59 13.84 -6.78 6.77
N LYS A 60 13.06 -7.45 7.62
CA LYS A 60 13.20 -8.87 7.90
C LYS A 60 11.87 -9.58 7.71
N LYS A 61 11.94 -10.83 7.26
CA LYS A 61 10.78 -11.73 7.29
C LYS A 61 10.53 -12.13 8.73
N ALA A 62 9.39 -11.72 9.28
CA ALA A 62 8.97 -12.07 10.64
C ALA A 62 8.54 -13.55 10.74
N PHE A 63 8.42 -14.08 11.96
CA PHE A 63 7.99 -15.47 12.20
C PHE A 63 6.62 -15.81 11.61
N TYR A 64 5.74 -14.81 11.44
CA TYR A 64 4.45 -14.95 10.76
C TYR A 64 4.55 -14.87 9.22
N GLY A 65 5.77 -14.94 8.67
CA GLY A 65 6.04 -15.08 7.25
C GLY A 65 5.84 -13.82 6.40
N LYS A 66 5.69 -12.64 7.01
CA LYS A 66 5.53 -11.36 6.32
C LYS A 66 6.69 -10.41 6.65
N SER A 67 6.92 -9.45 5.74
CA SER A 67 7.91 -8.40 5.95
C SER A 67 7.58 -7.51 7.14
N SER A 68 8.61 -7.10 7.85
CA SER A 68 8.53 -6.23 9.02
C SER A 68 9.80 -5.39 9.18
N TYR A 69 9.68 -4.28 9.90
CA TYR A 69 10.80 -3.45 10.34
C TYR A 69 11.04 -3.66 11.84
N PRO A 70 12.02 -4.49 12.25
CA PRO A 70 12.30 -4.74 13.67
C PRO A 70 12.62 -3.48 14.46
N SER A 71 13.32 -2.50 13.83
CA SER A 71 13.70 -1.21 14.43
C SER A 71 12.60 -0.15 14.45
N LEU A 72 11.39 -0.46 13.98
CA LEU A 72 10.31 0.54 13.94
C LEU A 72 9.95 1.14 15.32
N PRO A 73 9.97 0.40 16.44
CA PRO A 73 9.72 0.99 17.76
C PRO A 73 10.73 2.07 18.14
N GLU A 74 12.00 1.85 17.84
CA GLU A 74 13.10 2.80 18.09
C GLU A 74 12.94 4.04 17.21
N ILE A 75 12.67 3.84 15.92
CA ILE A 75 12.42 4.95 14.97
C ILE A 75 11.21 5.78 15.42
N VAL A 76 10.13 5.17 15.90
CA VAL A 76 8.97 5.91 16.42
C VAL A 76 9.35 6.77 17.63
N ARG A 77 10.24 6.29 18.53
CA ARG A 77 10.71 7.08 19.69
C ARG A 77 11.60 8.23 19.30
N GLU A 78 12.46 8.03 18.30
CA GLU A 78 13.36 9.06 17.77
C GLU A 78 12.59 10.14 17.01
N GLU A 79 11.75 9.72 16.09
CA GLU A 79 11.02 10.62 15.20
C GLU A 79 9.83 11.29 15.89
N LYS A 80 9.22 10.65 16.91
CA LYS A 80 8.04 11.12 17.64
C LYS A 80 6.92 11.65 16.72
N PRO A 81 6.46 10.82 15.77
CA PRO A 81 5.48 11.27 14.80
C PRO A 81 4.09 11.42 15.44
N ASP A 82 3.33 12.43 15.00
CA ASP A 82 1.91 12.56 15.34
C ASP A 82 1.09 11.39 14.74
N ILE A 83 1.48 10.96 13.54
CA ILE A 83 0.80 9.91 12.79
C ILE A 83 1.82 8.91 12.24
N LEU A 84 1.59 7.63 12.48
CA LEU A 84 2.26 6.51 11.82
C LEU A 84 1.32 5.93 10.77
N ILE A 85 1.72 5.98 9.49
CA ILE A 85 0.96 5.38 8.39
C ILE A 85 1.61 4.07 7.96
N MET A 86 0.85 3.00 8.01
CA MET A 86 1.32 1.65 7.69
C MET A 86 0.44 0.98 6.65
N GLY A 87 1.06 0.44 5.60
CA GLY A 87 0.38 -0.41 4.63
C GLY A 87 0.54 -1.90 4.93
N TRP A 88 -0.13 -2.74 4.12
CA TRP A 88 0.10 -4.18 4.11
C TRP A 88 1.53 -4.51 3.64
N PRO A 89 2.26 -5.45 4.28
CA PRO A 89 1.88 -6.21 5.49
C PRO A 89 2.36 -5.59 6.82
N TYR A 90 2.98 -4.41 6.78
CA TYR A 90 3.68 -3.82 7.93
C TYR A 90 2.79 -3.54 9.13
N PHE A 91 1.52 -3.14 8.92
CA PHE A 91 0.62 -2.88 10.05
C PHE A 91 0.35 -4.12 10.93
N LEU A 92 0.63 -5.33 10.44
CA LEU A 92 0.56 -6.53 11.27
C LEU A 92 1.53 -6.49 12.47
N GLN A 93 2.60 -5.68 12.38
CA GLN A 93 3.53 -5.46 13.48
C GLN A 93 2.82 -4.89 14.72
N VAL A 94 1.74 -4.13 14.53
CA VAL A 94 0.95 -3.61 15.65
C VAL A 94 0.37 -4.74 16.51
N PHE A 95 0.03 -5.88 15.92
CA PHE A 95 -0.37 -7.08 16.66
C PHE A 95 0.82 -7.81 17.27
N PHE A 96 1.83 -8.12 16.47
CA PHE A 96 2.91 -9.03 16.85
C PHE A 96 4.05 -8.37 17.63
N GLN A 97 4.15 -7.04 17.66
CA GLN A 97 5.26 -6.30 18.26
C GLN A 97 4.80 -5.39 19.41
N PRO A 98 4.72 -5.90 20.66
CA PRO A 98 4.30 -5.10 21.82
C PRO A 98 5.15 -3.83 22.03
N ARG A 99 6.45 -3.90 21.70
CA ARG A 99 7.38 -2.75 21.79
C ARG A 99 6.93 -1.58 20.89
N LEU A 100 6.37 -1.88 19.70
CA LEU A 100 5.83 -0.85 18.80
C LEU A 100 4.62 -0.17 19.44
N ARG A 101 3.68 -0.95 19.97
CA ARG A 101 2.51 -0.38 20.68
C ARG A 101 2.91 0.49 21.87
N LYS A 102 3.96 0.07 22.62
CA LYS A 102 4.51 0.82 23.74
C LYS A 102 5.10 2.15 23.24
N ALA A 103 5.94 2.13 22.20
CA ALA A 103 6.53 3.32 21.61
C ALA A 103 5.46 4.30 21.09
N MET A 104 4.44 3.81 20.39
CA MET A 104 3.33 4.63 19.91
C MET A 104 2.56 5.29 21.07
N LYS A 105 2.33 4.56 22.17
CA LYS A 105 1.67 5.11 23.36
C LYS A 105 2.54 6.18 24.04
N GLU A 106 3.83 5.93 24.21
CA GLU A 106 4.81 6.85 24.80
C GLU A 106 4.88 8.17 24.01
N CYS A 107 4.87 8.08 22.68
CA CYS A 107 4.95 9.24 21.78
C CYS A 107 3.57 9.84 21.42
N ARG A 108 2.47 9.29 21.92
CA ARG A 108 1.09 9.66 21.56
C ARG A 108 0.83 9.59 20.05
N THR A 109 1.54 8.68 19.36
CA THR A 109 1.44 8.48 17.92
C THR A 109 0.13 7.79 17.54
N ARG A 110 -0.62 8.41 16.64
CA ARG A 110 -1.86 7.85 16.09
C ARG A 110 -1.54 6.90 14.93
N LEU A 111 -2.31 5.82 14.81
CA LEU A 111 -2.15 4.84 13.75
C LEU A 111 -3.15 5.11 12.62
N VAL A 112 -2.64 5.21 11.40
CA VAL A 112 -3.44 5.22 10.17
C VAL A 112 -2.99 4.04 9.30
N ILE A 113 -3.93 3.28 8.76
CA ILE A 113 -3.64 2.16 7.87
C ILE A 113 -3.97 2.54 6.43
N ARG A 114 -3.02 2.30 5.51
CA ARG A 114 -3.23 2.44 4.08
C ARG A 114 -3.56 1.08 3.46
N GLU A 115 -4.71 0.99 2.79
CA GLU A 115 -5.25 -0.27 2.30
C GLU A 115 -5.66 -0.23 0.83
N ILE A 116 -5.66 -1.43 0.24
CA ILE A 116 -6.32 -1.73 -1.03
C ILE A 116 -7.57 -2.55 -0.68
N PRO A 117 -8.71 -1.91 -0.40
CA PRO A 117 -9.84 -2.55 0.25
C PRO A 117 -10.41 -3.72 -0.56
N PHE A 118 -10.50 -3.60 -1.88
CA PHE A 118 -11.02 -4.66 -2.76
C PHE A 118 -10.16 -5.94 -2.80
N GLN A 119 -8.97 -5.94 -2.20
CA GLN A 119 -8.14 -7.14 -2.01
C GLN A 119 -8.31 -7.76 -0.63
N THR A 120 -9.22 -7.22 0.17
CA THR A 120 -9.45 -7.66 1.54
C THR A 120 -10.85 -8.26 1.63
N PRO A 121 -11.00 -9.55 1.99
CA PRO A 121 -12.33 -10.14 2.18
C PRO A 121 -13.05 -9.44 3.34
N PRO A 122 -14.36 -9.18 3.24
CA PRO A 122 -15.15 -8.71 4.36
C PRO A 122 -15.05 -9.70 5.54
N TYR A 123 -15.03 -9.18 6.76
CA TYR A 123 -14.93 -10.02 7.95
C TYR A 123 -16.13 -10.95 8.08
N GLY A 124 -15.84 -12.25 8.19
CA GLY A 124 -16.89 -13.29 8.24
C GLY A 124 -17.29 -13.85 6.87
N LYS A 125 -16.94 -13.20 5.75
CA LYS A 125 -17.31 -13.62 4.38
C LYS A 125 -16.14 -14.12 3.55
N ILE A 126 -15.16 -14.76 4.18
CA ILE A 126 -13.90 -15.16 3.53
C ILE A 126 -14.14 -16.17 2.41
N LYS A 127 -15.00 -17.18 2.64
CA LYS A 127 -15.28 -18.22 1.64
C LYS A 127 -16.01 -17.65 0.43
N GLU A 128 -17.06 -16.86 0.67
CA GLU A 128 -17.85 -16.18 -0.36
C GLU A 128 -16.94 -15.28 -1.22
N TYR A 129 -16.15 -14.46 -0.55
CA TYR A 129 -15.23 -13.54 -1.23
C TYR A 129 -14.24 -14.26 -2.16
N PHE A 130 -13.58 -15.33 -1.73
CA PHE A 130 -12.61 -16.05 -2.56
C PHE A 130 -13.27 -16.99 -3.58
N HIS A 131 -14.55 -17.30 -3.45
CA HIS A 131 -15.33 -17.95 -4.49
C HIS A 131 -15.60 -16.98 -5.65
N GLU A 132 -15.96 -15.75 -5.36
CA GLU A 132 -16.22 -14.70 -6.36
C GLU A 132 -14.91 -14.09 -6.92
N ASN A 133 -13.85 -14.04 -6.09
CA ASN A 133 -12.56 -13.44 -6.41
C ASN A 133 -11.43 -14.48 -6.24
N PRO A 134 -11.33 -15.47 -7.09
CA PRO A 134 -10.33 -16.52 -6.98
C PRO A 134 -8.92 -15.97 -7.13
N MET A 135 -8.00 -16.41 -6.28
CA MET A 135 -6.58 -16.03 -6.36
C MET A 135 -5.79 -17.04 -7.16
N TYR A 136 -4.93 -16.52 -8.03
CA TYR A 136 -4.00 -17.30 -8.84
C TYR A 136 -2.55 -16.91 -8.52
N ASP A 137 -1.64 -17.87 -8.64
CA ASP A 137 -0.20 -17.63 -8.57
C ASP A 137 0.36 -17.03 -9.87
N GLU A 138 1.68 -16.80 -9.92
CA GLU A 138 2.37 -16.27 -11.10
C GLU A 138 2.24 -17.20 -12.35
N ASN A 139 1.92 -18.48 -12.14
CA ASN A 139 1.72 -19.48 -13.18
C ASN A 139 0.25 -19.71 -13.55
N MET A 140 -0.65 -18.84 -13.05
CA MET A 140 -2.10 -18.94 -13.24
C MET A 140 -2.72 -20.21 -12.62
N ARG A 141 -2.10 -20.76 -11.56
CA ARG A 141 -2.67 -21.86 -10.79
C ARG A 141 -3.53 -21.28 -9.66
N LEU A 142 -4.71 -21.86 -9.48
CA LEU A 142 -5.63 -21.47 -8.40
C LEU A 142 -5.01 -21.80 -7.04
N VAL A 143 -4.84 -20.79 -6.19
CA VAL A 143 -4.25 -20.91 -4.83
C VAL A 143 -5.27 -20.69 -3.72
N SER A 144 -6.45 -20.15 -4.02
CA SER A 144 -7.53 -19.91 -3.04
C SER A 144 -8.33 -21.18 -2.74
N THR A 145 -7.65 -22.30 -2.48
CA THR A 145 -8.25 -23.61 -2.25
C THR A 145 -7.74 -24.28 -0.98
N GLY A 146 -8.52 -25.24 -0.49
CA GLY A 146 -8.15 -26.09 0.63
C GLY A 146 -8.34 -25.43 2.01
N THR A 147 -8.48 -26.28 3.02
CA THR A 147 -8.75 -25.85 4.41
C THR A 147 -7.65 -25.00 4.99
N GLY A 148 -6.39 -25.31 4.66
CA GLY A 148 -5.22 -24.53 5.15
C GLY A 148 -5.21 -23.09 4.65
N PHE A 149 -5.62 -22.85 3.38
CA PHE A 149 -5.77 -21.50 2.85
C PHE A 149 -6.83 -20.71 3.63
N TYR A 150 -8.02 -21.27 3.80
CA TYR A 150 -9.12 -20.60 4.50
C TYR A 150 -8.83 -20.35 5.98
N LEU A 151 -8.18 -21.30 6.67
CA LEU A 151 -7.74 -21.11 8.05
C LEU A 151 -6.75 -19.94 8.17
N LYS A 152 -5.78 -19.87 7.26
CA LYS A 152 -4.83 -18.75 7.19
C LYS A 152 -5.52 -17.42 6.96
N GLN A 153 -6.48 -17.36 6.04
CA GLN A 153 -7.25 -16.14 5.77
C GLN A 153 -8.10 -15.73 6.97
N TRP A 154 -8.72 -16.69 7.65
CA TRP A 154 -9.49 -16.45 8.86
C TRP A 154 -8.62 -15.87 9.98
N LEU A 155 -7.44 -16.47 10.25
CA LEU A 155 -6.48 -15.93 11.21
C LEU A 155 -6.04 -14.51 10.83
N THR A 156 -5.74 -14.29 9.56
CA THR A 156 -5.37 -12.97 9.05
C THR A 156 -6.48 -11.94 9.29
N ALA A 157 -7.74 -12.31 9.05
CA ALA A 157 -8.89 -11.44 9.29
C ALA A 157 -9.04 -11.10 10.79
N LYS A 158 -8.84 -12.06 11.69
CA LYS A 158 -8.82 -11.81 13.14
C LYS A 158 -7.73 -10.80 13.56
N ILE A 159 -6.52 -10.96 13.01
CA ILE A 159 -5.40 -10.04 13.27
C ILE A 159 -5.70 -8.65 12.69
N ARG A 160 -6.25 -8.56 11.47
CA ARG A 160 -6.70 -7.30 10.89
C ARG A 160 -7.71 -6.60 11.80
N LYS A 161 -8.74 -7.32 12.26
CA LYS A 161 -9.75 -6.78 13.17
C LYS A 161 -9.12 -6.20 14.44
N TYR A 162 -8.13 -6.89 15.02
CA TYR A 162 -7.37 -6.38 16.16
C TYR A 162 -6.62 -5.08 15.82
N CYS A 163 -5.98 -5.01 14.66
CA CYS A 163 -5.25 -3.83 14.23
C CYS A 163 -6.21 -2.65 13.97
N TYR A 164 -7.31 -2.91 13.28
CA TYR A 164 -8.30 -1.89 12.95
C TYR A 164 -9.03 -1.30 14.17
N ALA A 165 -9.16 -2.07 15.25
CA ALA A 165 -9.69 -1.53 16.51
C ALA A 165 -8.77 -0.47 17.17
N ARG A 166 -7.56 -0.24 16.63
CA ARG A 166 -6.54 0.66 17.21
C ARG A 166 -6.17 1.83 16.30
N ILE A 167 -6.86 1.97 15.18
CA ILE A 167 -6.59 3.05 14.23
C ILE A 167 -7.37 4.31 14.57
N THR A 168 -6.84 5.43 14.13
CA THR A 168 -7.58 6.71 14.06
C THR A 168 -8.20 6.93 12.70
N GLY A 169 -7.71 6.26 11.65
CA GLY A 169 -8.25 6.35 10.30
C GLY A 169 -7.61 5.38 9.34
N THR A 170 -8.21 5.28 8.14
CA THR A 170 -7.70 4.53 7.02
C THR A 170 -7.59 5.41 5.78
N LEU A 171 -6.57 5.15 4.94
CA LEU A 171 -6.41 5.74 3.61
C LEU A 171 -6.61 4.64 2.57
N ASN A 172 -7.60 4.79 1.71
CA ASN A 172 -8.06 3.72 0.83
C ASN A 172 -7.98 4.08 -0.63
N TYR A 173 -7.69 3.09 -1.48
CA TYR A 173 -7.58 3.25 -2.92
C TYR A 173 -8.93 3.38 -3.64
N SER A 174 -10.02 2.93 -3.01
CA SER A 174 -11.35 2.94 -3.63
C SER A 174 -12.47 3.04 -2.61
N THR A 175 -13.66 3.35 -3.09
CA THR A 175 -14.90 3.43 -2.31
C THR A 175 -15.35 2.08 -1.74
N ALA A 176 -14.85 0.95 -2.25
CA ALA A 176 -15.10 -0.38 -1.68
C ALA A 176 -14.72 -0.47 -0.18
N ALA A 177 -13.91 0.49 0.31
CA ALA A 177 -13.60 0.63 1.72
C ALA A 177 -14.85 0.81 2.58
N TYR A 178 -15.85 1.54 2.10
CA TYR A 178 -17.10 1.80 2.82
C TYR A 178 -17.97 0.55 3.01
N ASP A 179 -17.83 -0.45 2.13
CA ASP A 179 -18.55 -1.72 2.22
C ASP A 179 -17.78 -2.77 3.04
N ILE A 180 -16.45 -2.74 2.96
CA ILE A 180 -15.60 -3.79 3.52
C ILE A 180 -15.17 -3.48 4.96
N LEU A 181 -14.65 -2.27 5.22
CA LEU A 181 -14.01 -1.95 6.50
C LEU A 181 -14.97 -1.89 7.70
N PRO A 182 -16.27 -1.51 7.55
CA PRO A 182 -17.24 -1.61 8.65
C PRO A 182 -17.41 -3.03 9.18
N SER A 183 -17.23 -4.06 8.33
CA SER A 183 -17.26 -5.46 8.77
C SER A 183 -16.18 -5.80 9.81
N TYR A 184 -15.08 -5.08 9.79
CA TYR A 184 -13.98 -5.16 10.76
C TYR A 184 -14.19 -4.27 12.00
N GLY A 185 -15.25 -3.46 12.05
CA GLY A 185 -15.54 -2.52 13.12
C GLY A 185 -14.91 -1.13 12.93
N VAL A 186 -14.43 -0.81 11.73
CA VAL A 186 -13.97 0.55 11.39
C VAL A 186 -15.21 1.44 11.21
N LYS A 187 -15.23 2.57 11.88
CA LYS A 187 -16.32 3.53 11.77
C LYS A 187 -16.23 4.33 10.48
N GLN A 188 -17.35 4.77 9.95
CA GLN A 188 -17.40 5.46 8.67
C GLN A 188 -16.58 6.76 8.65
N GLU A 189 -16.56 7.51 9.74
CA GLU A 189 -15.76 8.72 9.90
C GLU A 189 -14.25 8.47 9.91
N GLN A 190 -13.82 7.22 10.09
CA GLN A 190 -12.41 6.82 10.04
C GLN A 190 -11.99 6.36 8.63
N ILE A 191 -12.93 6.26 7.68
CA ILE A 191 -12.66 5.76 6.32
C ILE A 191 -12.45 6.95 5.38
N HIS A 192 -11.23 7.11 4.89
CA HIS A 192 -10.89 8.14 3.92
C HIS A 192 -10.47 7.50 2.60
N VAL A 193 -11.17 7.86 1.51
CA VAL A 193 -10.83 7.42 0.16
C VAL A 193 -9.96 8.48 -0.49
N THR A 194 -8.70 8.13 -0.74
CA THR A 194 -7.69 9.03 -1.33
C THR A 194 -7.34 8.65 -2.77
N TYR A 195 -7.88 7.52 -3.23
CA TYR A 195 -7.56 6.91 -4.51
C TYR A 195 -6.06 6.62 -4.68
N ASN A 196 -5.65 6.23 -5.88
CA ASN A 196 -4.26 6.04 -6.27
C ASN A 196 -4.06 6.75 -7.61
N SER A 197 -3.70 8.02 -7.55
CA SER A 197 -3.51 8.84 -8.76
C SER A 197 -2.04 9.13 -9.02
N THR A 198 -1.72 9.32 -10.29
CA THR A 198 -0.43 9.85 -10.76
C THR A 198 -0.40 11.38 -10.62
N ASP A 199 0.76 11.99 -10.87
CA ASP A 199 0.88 13.43 -10.95
C ASP A 199 0.22 13.96 -12.24
N THR A 200 -1.06 14.34 -12.12
CA THR A 200 -1.84 14.83 -13.26
C THR A 200 -1.36 16.16 -13.81
N ASP A 201 -0.75 17.03 -12.98
CA ASP A 201 -0.22 18.30 -13.43
C ASP A 201 1.00 18.09 -14.35
N ALA A 202 1.87 17.14 -14.00
CA ALA A 202 3.00 16.74 -14.83
C ALA A 202 2.52 16.11 -16.15
N LEU A 203 1.53 15.23 -16.10
CA LEU A 203 0.96 14.60 -17.30
C LEU A 203 0.29 15.59 -18.23
N LEU A 204 -0.39 16.62 -17.71
CA LEU A 204 -0.98 17.67 -18.53
C LEU A 204 0.08 18.50 -19.26
N LYS A 205 1.18 18.86 -18.58
CA LYS A 205 2.32 19.53 -19.22
C LYS A 205 2.96 18.69 -20.32
N GLU A 206 3.18 17.39 -20.05
CA GLU A 206 3.70 16.46 -21.05
C GLU A 206 2.75 16.32 -22.24
N LYS A 207 1.44 16.29 -22.01
CA LYS A 207 0.45 16.28 -23.09
C LYS A 207 0.56 17.51 -23.98
N GLU A 208 0.68 18.70 -23.41
CA GLU A 208 0.84 19.95 -24.18
C GLU A 208 2.11 19.91 -25.04
N ALA A 209 3.23 19.44 -24.49
CA ALA A 209 4.48 19.28 -25.22
C ALA A 209 4.38 18.25 -26.36
N VAL A 210 3.65 17.15 -26.16
CA VAL A 210 3.43 16.12 -27.18
C VAL A 210 2.53 16.63 -28.31
N LEU A 211 1.50 17.44 -28.02
CA LEU A 211 0.61 18.00 -29.04
C LEU A 211 1.32 18.95 -30.01
N THR A 212 2.43 19.54 -29.58
CA THR A 212 3.26 20.43 -30.44
C THR A 212 4.38 19.66 -31.16
N SER A 213 4.56 18.38 -30.89
CA SER A 213 5.59 17.53 -31.48
C SER A 213 5.03 16.76 -32.70
N PRO A 214 5.85 16.42 -33.69
CA PRO A 214 5.42 15.57 -34.79
C PRO A 214 5.03 14.18 -34.26
N PRO A 215 4.01 13.52 -34.87
CA PRO A 215 3.60 12.21 -34.42
C PRO A 215 4.73 11.17 -34.55
N LEU A 216 4.94 10.38 -33.49
CA LEU A 216 5.98 9.32 -33.47
C LEU A 216 5.72 8.21 -34.51
N LEU A 217 4.47 8.02 -34.89
CA LEU A 217 4.05 6.98 -35.82
C LEU A 217 3.10 7.55 -36.87
N PRO A 218 3.13 7.06 -38.12
CA PRO A 218 2.24 7.52 -39.16
C PRO A 218 0.77 7.26 -38.80
N PRO A 219 -0.19 8.03 -39.29
CA PRO A 219 -1.60 7.79 -39.04
C PRO A 219 -2.02 6.37 -39.40
N SER A 220 -2.87 5.75 -38.59
CA SER A 220 -3.40 4.40 -38.84
C SER A 220 -4.74 4.23 -38.13
N SER A 221 -5.74 3.72 -38.83
CA SER A 221 -7.03 3.33 -38.26
C SER A 221 -7.03 1.95 -37.59
N LYS A 222 -5.97 1.19 -37.78
CA LYS A 222 -5.83 -0.20 -37.28
C LYS A 222 -4.67 -0.32 -36.27
N ARG A 223 -4.69 0.48 -35.20
CA ARG A 223 -3.64 0.47 -34.18
C ARG A 223 -4.21 0.13 -32.83
N ALA A 224 -3.70 -0.92 -32.21
CA ALA A 224 -3.89 -1.22 -30.79
C ALA A 224 -2.70 -0.73 -29.97
N LEU A 225 -2.94 -0.10 -28.84
CA LEU A 225 -1.92 0.33 -27.89
C LEU A 225 -2.11 -0.36 -26.55
N HIS A 226 -1.09 -1.05 -26.08
CA HIS A 226 -1.03 -1.60 -24.73
C HIS A 226 -0.10 -0.75 -23.86
N ILE A 227 -0.63 -0.19 -22.78
CA ILE A 227 0.14 0.52 -21.75
C ILE A 227 0.08 -0.28 -20.46
N GLY A 228 1.18 -0.89 -20.07
CA GLY A 228 1.23 -1.69 -18.85
C GLY A 228 2.50 -2.51 -18.71
N ARG A 229 2.62 -3.21 -17.58
CA ARG A 229 3.72 -4.15 -17.35
C ARG A 229 3.53 -5.40 -18.20
N LEU A 230 4.59 -5.88 -18.85
CA LEU A 230 4.61 -7.14 -19.57
C LEU A 230 4.74 -8.30 -18.58
N VAL A 231 3.63 -8.65 -17.94
CA VAL A 231 3.54 -9.73 -16.95
C VAL A 231 2.42 -10.68 -17.30
N LYS A 232 2.57 -11.97 -16.98
CA LYS A 232 1.70 -13.06 -17.42
C LYS A 232 0.20 -12.81 -17.17
N TRP A 233 -0.15 -12.28 -16.00
CA TRP A 233 -1.55 -11.99 -15.67
C TRP A 233 -2.16 -10.79 -16.41
N LYS A 234 -1.37 -10.02 -17.15
CA LYS A 234 -1.89 -8.96 -18.04
C LYS A 234 -2.27 -9.49 -19.43
N ARG A 235 -1.98 -10.77 -19.68
CA ARG A 235 -2.37 -11.50 -20.88
C ARG A 235 -2.05 -10.76 -22.17
N VAL A 236 -0.88 -10.11 -22.24
CA VAL A 236 -0.39 -9.42 -23.45
C VAL A 236 -0.17 -10.40 -24.60
N ASP A 237 -0.05 -11.69 -24.29
CA ASP A 237 0.01 -12.79 -25.24
C ASP A 237 -1.29 -12.98 -26.06
N LEU A 238 -2.40 -12.33 -25.66
CA LEU A 238 -3.68 -12.38 -26.37
C LEU A 238 -3.88 -11.21 -27.36
N LEU A 239 -2.97 -10.22 -27.38
CA LEU A 239 -2.97 -9.09 -28.31
C LEU A 239 -2.24 -9.43 -29.60
#